data_afcdcbd63207f538ad54ad0586efcf05
#
_entry.id   afcdcbd63207f538ad54ad0586efcf05
#
_cell.length_a   1.000
_cell.length_b   1.000
_cell.length_c   1.000
_cell.angle_alpha   90.00
_cell.angle_beta   90.00
_cell.angle_gamma   90.00
#
_symmetry.space_group_name_H-M   'P 1'
#
loop_
_entity.id
_entity.type
_entity.pdbx_description
1 polymer ?
#
loop_
_entity_poly.entity_id
_entity_poly.type
_entity_poly.pdbx_seq_one_letter_code
_entity_poly.pdbx_strand_id
1 'polypeptide(L)'
;LLVFRISLNGERGMRSLLISATAAAFITAGNAAARAEVKQVPYPAVKVKLAEAYSPDAAFQKMQISFAQASAAKDAQALLSLVGPTFLWMSRGELNDQFDFGRGPLDNFAAVFGFAESGNGAGSAAANGPLWDVLTAFAGDRSFYTATDTLVCGPTSATIVDDDNFNSAKKKISADASVEWYFTSADTIATSTPTDAGSPVGHVSQIALPVLSLFPQAKDGQLKPPVTHLQVLLPSGKSGWIPISAALPLVTDRLCYAVTSDGSWKFAAFDQAE
;
A
#
# COMPACT_ATOMS: atom_id res chain seq x y z
N LEU A 1 15.00 -24.60 -23.53
CA LEU A 1 15.93 -24.07 -24.55
C LEU A 1 15.11 -23.25 -25.55
N LEU A 2 14.99 -21.93 -25.39
CA LEU A 2 14.35 -21.04 -26.35
C LEU A 2 15.46 -20.32 -27.12
N VAL A 3 15.53 -20.59 -28.41
CA VAL A 3 16.45 -19.93 -29.35
C VAL A 3 15.71 -18.77 -29.99
N PHE A 4 16.09 -17.53 -29.67
CA PHE A 4 15.67 -16.34 -30.41
C PHE A 4 16.61 -16.15 -31.60
N ARG A 5 16.07 -16.23 -32.82
CA ARG A 5 16.74 -15.85 -34.05
C ARG A 5 16.39 -14.40 -34.36
N ILE A 6 17.37 -13.51 -34.26
CA ILE A 6 17.28 -12.17 -34.82
C ILE A 6 17.86 -12.23 -36.25
N SER A 7 17.05 -11.97 -37.27
CA SER A 7 17.48 -11.86 -38.65
C SER A 7 17.77 -10.38 -38.95
N LEU A 8 19.02 -10.04 -39.14
CA LEU A 8 19.46 -8.77 -39.71
C LEU A 8 19.76 -8.98 -41.20
N ASN A 9 18.90 -8.46 -42.07
CA ASN A 9 19.17 -8.32 -43.48
C ASN A 9 20.05 -7.08 -43.71
N GLY A 10 21.26 -7.31 -44.13
CA GLY A 10 22.20 -6.28 -44.56
C GLY A 10 23.49 -6.95 -45.04
N GLU A 11 23.66 -7.02 -46.39
CA GLU A 11 24.75 -7.71 -47.06
C GLU A 11 26.16 -7.32 -46.57
N ARG A 12 26.92 -8.28 -46.24
CA ARG A 12 28.36 -8.55 -46.40
C ARG A 12 28.98 -9.13 -45.13
N GLY A 13 29.40 -10.38 -45.23
CA GLY A 13 30.41 -10.95 -44.34
C GLY A 13 29.94 -11.84 -43.22
N MET A 14 29.64 -13.06 -43.59
CA MET A 14 29.39 -14.19 -42.69
C MET A 14 30.62 -14.48 -41.83
N ARG A 15 30.63 -14.07 -40.57
CA ARG A 15 31.46 -14.70 -39.53
C ARG A 15 30.51 -15.02 -38.36
N SER A 16 30.17 -16.30 -38.29
CA SER A 16 29.46 -16.87 -37.15
C SER A 16 30.31 -16.75 -35.91
N LEU A 17 29.95 -15.81 -35.01
CA LEU A 17 30.43 -15.80 -33.65
C LEU A 17 29.44 -16.64 -32.82
N LEU A 18 29.86 -17.86 -32.47
CA LEU A 18 29.22 -18.68 -31.46
C LEU A 18 29.53 -18.05 -30.10
N ILE A 19 28.60 -17.25 -29.60
CA ILE A 19 28.63 -16.82 -28.21
C ILE A 19 27.92 -17.90 -27.42
N SER A 20 28.70 -18.76 -26.78
CA SER A 20 28.19 -19.67 -25.74
C SER A 20 27.79 -18.82 -24.51
N ALA A 21 26.51 -18.48 -24.43
CA ALA A 21 25.94 -17.93 -23.20
C ALA A 21 25.79 -19.07 -22.18
N THR A 22 26.78 -19.23 -21.32
CA THR A 22 26.60 -19.97 -20.06
C THR A 22 25.59 -19.20 -19.22
N ALA A 23 24.35 -19.64 -19.25
CA ALA A 23 23.33 -19.22 -18.33
C ALA A 23 23.75 -19.66 -16.90
N ALA A 24 24.41 -18.78 -16.19
CA ALA A 24 24.51 -18.92 -14.74
C ALA A 24 23.08 -18.80 -14.18
N ALA A 25 22.49 -19.94 -13.83
CA ALA A 25 21.27 -20.00 -13.05
C ALA A 25 21.60 -19.39 -11.68
N PHE A 26 21.33 -18.09 -11.53
CA PHE A 26 21.17 -17.51 -10.21
C PHE A 26 19.89 -18.14 -9.62
N ILE A 27 20.08 -19.21 -8.86
CA ILE A 27 19.11 -19.64 -7.86
C ILE A 27 19.10 -18.52 -6.84
N THR A 28 18.27 -17.51 -7.06
CA THR A 28 17.79 -16.68 -5.98
C THR A 28 16.99 -17.63 -5.10
N ALA A 29 17.65 -18.18 -4.08
CA ALA A 29 16.96 -18.71 -2.93
C ALA A 29 16.05 -17.55 -2.46
N GLY A 30 14.79 -17.60 -2.87
CA GLY A 30 13.77 -16.70 -2.37
C GLY A 30 13.83 -16.86 -0.86
N ASN A 31 14.39 -15.85 -0.18
CA ASN A 31 14.19 -15.70 1.23
C ASN A 31 12.68 -15.59 1.42
N ALA A 32 12.03 -16.73 1.68
CA ALA A 32 10.78 -16.73 2.42
C ALA A 32 11.17 -16.04 3.74
N ALA A 33 10.95 -14.71 3.78
CA ALA A 33 11.13 -13.96 5.01
C ALA A 33 10.35 -14.75 6.05
N ALA A 34 11.06 -15.35 7.00
CA ALA A 34 10.45 -16.14 8.05
C ALA A 34 9.48 -15.18 8.74
N ARG A 35 8.19 -15.38 8.50
CA ARG A 35 7.15 -14.58 9.12
C ARG A 35 7.32 -14.78 10.62
N ALA A 36 7.41 -13.70 11.38
CA ALA A 36 7.56 -13.77 12.82
C ALA A 36 6.52 -14.72 13.40
N GLU A 37 6.96 -15.66 14.21
CA GLU A 37 6.06 -16.61 14.86
C GLU A 37 5.23 -15.85 15.91
N VAL A 38 3.96 -15.65 15.60
CA VAL A 38 3.01 -15.01 16.51
C VAL A 38 2.46 -16.05 17.49
N LYS A 39 2.74 -15.86 18.78
CA LYS A 39 2.24 -16.75 19.84
C LYS A 39 0.74 -16.56 20.03
N GLN A 40 -0.03 -17.63 19.93
CA GLN A 40 -1.48 -17.63 20.18
C GLN A 40 -1.77 -17.66 21.69
N VAL A 41 -1.58 -16.52 22.33
CA VAL A 41 -1.82 -16.34 23.77
C VAL A 41 -2.75 -15.14 23.99
N PRO A 42 -3.54 -15.11 25.08
CA PRO A 42 -4.34 -13.93 25.41
C PRO A 42 -3.48 -12.68 25.61
N TYR A 43 -3.94 -11.56 25.09
CA TYR A 43 -3.26 -10.27 25.21
C TYR A 43 -4.27 -9.13 25.49
N PRO A 44 -3.84 -7.97 26.01
CA PRO A 44 -4.73 -6.83 26.23
C PRO A 44 -5.35 -6.38 24.89
N ALA A 45 -6.66 -6.12 24.89
CA ALA A 45 -7.33 -5.57 23.72
C ALA A 45 -6.77 -4.18 23.40
N VAL A 46 -6.24 -4.01 22.19
CA VAL A 46 -5.64 -2.77 21.71
C VAL A 46 -6.71 -1.93 21.02
N LYS A 47 -7.32 -1.01 21.74
CA LYS A 47 -8.34 -0.11 21.20
C LYS A 47 -7.73 0.90 20.26
N VAL A 48 -8.45 1.22 19.19
CA VAL A 48 -8.11 2.28 18.25
C VAL A 48 -9.20 3.33 18.22
N LYS A 49 -8.80 4.58 17.99
CA LYS A 49 -9.69 5.69 17.69
C LYS A 49 -9.56 5.99 16.19
N LEU A 50 -10.68 5.90 15.48
CA LEU A 50 -10.71 6.24 14.06
C LEU A 50 -10.56 7.74 13.87
N ALA A 51 -9.88 8.16 12.82
CA ALA A 51 -9.90 9.53 12.37
C ALA A 51 -11.32 9.94 11.92
N GLU A 52 -11.60 11.24 11.98
CA GLU A 52 -12.91 11.77 11.58
C GLU A 52 -13.14 11.55 10.08
N ALA A 53 -14.18 10.79 9.76
CA ALA A 53 -14.50 10.47 8.37
C ALA A 53 -14.86 11.71 7.57
N TYR A 54 -14.26 11.89 6.42
CA TYR A 54 -14.60 12.95 5.49
C TYR A 54 -15.70 12.49 4.53
N SER A 55 -16.73 13.33 4.37
CA SER A 55 -17.81 13.09 3.38
C SER A 55 -17.49 13.85 2.09
N PRO A 56 -17.14 13.15 1.00
CA PRO A 56 -16.76 13.78 -0.27
C PRO A 56 -17.85 14.67 -0.85
N ASP A 57 -17.53 15.93 -1.13
CA ASP A 57 -18.36 16.84 -1.91
C ASP A 57 -18.29 16.51 -3.42
N ALA A 58 -19.12 17.17 -4.22
CA ALA A 58 -19.18 16.93 -5.67
C ALA A 58 -17.84 17.25 -6.40
N ALA A 59 -17.10 18.25 -5.92
CA ALA A 59 -15.82 18.62 -6.51
C ALA A 59 -14.74 17.58 -6.21
N PHE A 60 -14.70 17.07 -4.97
CA PHE A 60 -13.83 15.96 -4.59
C PHE A 60 -14.16 14.68 -5.35
N GLN A 61 -15.45 14.33 -5.47
CA GLN A 61 -15.88 13.15 -6.23
C GLN A 61 -15.46 13.25 -7.70
N LYS A 62 -15.58 14.43 -8.32
CA LYS A 62 -15.13 14.68 -9.71
C LYS A 62 -13.61 14.44 -9.84
N MET A 63 -12.82 14.95 -8.90
CA MET A 63 -11.37 14.72 -8.88
C MET A 63 -11.06 13.22 -8.72
N GLN A 64 -11.74 12.50 -7.81
CA GLN A 64 -11.58 11.05 -7.62
C GLN A 64 -11.91 10.26 -8.89
N ILE A 65 -12.94 10.64 -9.64
CA ILE A 65 -13.27 10.02 -10.93
C ILE A 65 -12.13 10.24 -11.93
N SER A 66 -11.61 11.47 -12.04
CA SER A 66 -10.48 11.79 -12.92
C SER A 66 -9.23 11.00 -12.54
N PHE A 67 -8.95 10.87 -11.23
CA PHE A 67 -7.85 10.07 -10.72
C PHE A 67 -8.00 8.59 -11.10
N ALA A 68 -9.17 8.00 -10.88
CA ALA A 68 -9.44 6.59 -11.23
C ALA A 68 -9.29 6.35 -12.75
N GLN A 69 -9.78 7.28 -13.59
CA GLN A 69 -9.64 7.19 -15.04
C GLN A 69 -8.17 7.27 -15.48
N ALA A 70 -7.42 8.25 -14.96
CA ALA A 70 -6.00 8.44 -15.28
C ALA A 70 -5.16 7.23 -14.85
N SER A 71 -5.40 6.69 -13.64
CA SER A 71 -4.69 5.52 -13.14
C SER A 71 -4.99 4.25 -13.95
N ALA A 72 -6.26 4.00 -14.26
CA ALA A 72 -6.69 2.84 -15.05
C ALA A 72 -6.15 2.89 -16.49
N ALA A 73 -6.11 4.09 -17.10
CA ALA A 73 -5.55 4.31 -18.42
C ALA A 73 -4.02 4.38 -18.44
N LYS A 74 -3.38 4.42 -17.27
CA LYS A 74 -1.94 4.69 -17.09
C LYS A 74 -1.52 5.99 -17.79
N ASP A 75 -2.39 7.00 -17.73
CA ASP A 75 -2.17 8.32 -18.34
C ASP A 75 -1.40 9.22 -17.36
N ALA A 76 -0.09 9.27 -17.53
CA ALA A 76 0.80 10.08 -16.70
C ALA A 76 0.49 11.58 -16.79
N GLN A 77 0.12 12.10 -17.98
CA GLN A 77 -0.17 13.52 -18.14
C GLN A 77 -1.46 13.91 -17.42
N ALA A 78 -2.52 13.13 -17.59
CA ALA A 78 -3.76 13.35 -16.86
C ALA A 78 -3.54 13.27 -15.35
N LEU A 79 -2.76 12.29 -14.86
CA LEU A 79 -2.44 12.15 -13.45
C LEU A 79 -1.65 13.34 -12.90
N LEU A 80 -0.59 13.78 -13.61
CA LEU A 80 0.22 14.95 -13.21
C LEU A 80 -0.60 16.25 -13.18
N SER A 81 -1.64 16.36 -13.99
CA SER A 81 -2.57 17.50 -13.96
C SER A 81 -3.37 17.59 -12.65
N LEU A 82 -3.45 16.51 -11.87
CA LEU A 82 -4.11 16.46 -10.57
C LEU A 82 -3.17 16.85 -9.41
N VAL A 83 -1.88 17.06 -9.65
CA VAL A 83 -0.94 17.50 -8.62
C VAL A 83 -1.17 18.99 -8.32
N GLY A 84 -1.22 19.31 -7.03
CA GLY A 84 -1.42 20.66 -6.54
C GLY A 84 -0.18 21.55 -6.67
N PRO A 85 -0.34 22.85 -6.39
CA PRO A 85 0.78 23.81 -6.41
C PRO A 85 1.81 23.54 -5.33
N THR A 86 1.43 22.78 -4.32
CA THR A 86 2.33 22.23 -3.29
C THR A 86 2.06 20.73 -3.22
N PHE A 87 3.12 19.93 -3.26
CA PHE A 87 3.03 18.48 -3.01
C PHE A 87 4.18 18.11 -2.07
N LEU A 88 3.81 17.59 -0.91
CA LEU A 88 4.77 17.20 0.14
C LEU A 88 4.96 15.69 0.13
N TRP A 89 6.19 15.25 0.27
CA TRP A 89 6.50 13.87 0.58
C TRP A 89 6.84 13.77 2.06
N MET A 90 6.04 13.04 2.80
CA MET A 90 6.18 12.86 4.23
C MET A 90 6.46 11.39 4.55
N SER A 91 7.05 11.17 5.71
CA SER A 91 7.23 9.87 6.33
C SER A 91 6.81 9.98 7.78
N ARG A 92 5.77 9.25 8.17
CA ARG A 92 5.17 9.32 9.54
C ARG A 92 4.78 10.73 10.00
N GLY A 93 4.30 11.56 9.07
CA GLY A 93 3.88 12.93 9.36
C GLY A 93 5.01 13.97 9.41
N GLU A 94 6.27 13.56 9.23
CA GLU A 94 7.43 14.44 9.06
C GLU A 94 7.84 14.50 7.59
N LEU A 95 8.58 15.54 7.18
CA LEU A 95 9.11 15.57 5.82
C LEU A 95 10.09 14.42 5.61
N ASN A 96 9.89 13.68 4.50
CA ASN A 96 10.80 12.60 4.13
C ASN A 96 12.17 13.15 3.75
N ASP A 97 13.25 12.43 4.08
CA ASP A 97 14.63 12.82 3.79
C ASP A 97 14.91 12.98 2.27
N GLN A 98 14.11 12.32 1.43
CA GLN A 98 14.21 12.44 -0.03
C GLN A 98 13.40 13.61 -0.59
N PHE A 99 12.60 14.30 0.24
CA PHE A 99 11.86 15.49 -0.17
C PHE A 99 12.84 16.64 -0.41
N ASP A 100 12.72 17.29 -1.56
CA ASP A 100 13.58 18.41 -1.94
C ASP A 100 12.74 19.68 -2.16
N PHE A 101 12.96 20.68 -1.31
CA PHE A 101 12.33 22.00 -1.44
C PHE A 101 12.70 22.73 -2.75
N GLY A 102 13.85 22.39 -3.34
CA GLY A 102 14.29 22.95 -4.62
C GLY A 102 13.58 22.35 -5.83
N ARG A 103 12.92 21.20 -5.63
CA ARG A 103 12.10 20.56 -6.67
C ARG A 103 10.70 21.15 -6.68
N GLY A 104 10.13 21.24 -7.89
CA GLY A 104 8.72 21.56 -8.04
C GLY A 104 7.80 20.45 -7.51
N PRO A 105 6.51 20.75 -7.29
CA PRO A 105 5.54 19.77 -6.79
C PRO A 105 5.38 18.55 -7.73
N LEU A 106 5.48 18.76 -9.04
CA LEU A 106 5.42 17.68 -10.03
C LEU A 106 6.62 16.74 -9.93
N ASP A 107 7.82 17.28 -9.70
CA ASP A 107 9.03 16.48 -9.59
C ASP A 107 9.06 15.69 -8.26
N ASN A 108 8.56 16.27 -7.18
CA ASN A 108 8.38 15.53 -5.92
C ASN A 108 7.35 14.40 -6.07
N PHE A 109 6.22 14.65 -6.74
CA PHE A 109 5.24 13.61 -7.05
C PHE A 109 5.84 12.52 -7.95
N ALA A 110 6.60 12.91 -8.97
CA ALA A 110 7.28 12.00 -9.87
C ALA A 110 8.28 11.11 -9.12
N ALA A 111 9.04 11.69 -8.19
CA ALA A 111 9.99 10.92 -7.36
C ALA A 111 9.30 9.87 -6.48
N VAL A 112 8.18 10.23 -5.84
CA VAL A 112 7.38 9.30 -5.00
C VAL A 112 6.86 8.12 -5.81
N PHE A 113 6.27 8.38 -6.99
CA PHE A 113 5.53 7.38 -7.74
C PHE A 113 6.31 6.80 -8.95
N GLY A 114 7.61 7.10 -9.05
CA GLY A 114 8.49 6.50 -10.05
C GLY A 114 8.26 6.98 -11.48
N PHE A 115 7.72 8.20 -11.66
CA PHE A 115 7.67 8.85 -12.98
C PHE A 115 9.04 9.46 -13.32
N ALA A 116 9.34 9.57 -14.62
CA ALA A 116 10.51 10.34 -15.04
C ALA A 116 10.35 11.80 -14.66
N GLU A 117 11.40 12.42 -14.11
CA GLU A 117 11.40 13.85 -13.79
C GLU A 117 11.16 14.67 -15.07
N SER A 118 10.29 15.67 -15.00
CA SER A 118 9.92 16.53 -16.11
C SER A 118 10.93 17.65 -16.40
N GLY A 119 12.22 17.38 -16.29
CA GLY A 119 13.28 18.38 -16.56
C GLY A 119 14.62 17.74 -16.84
N ASN A 120 15.30 18.17 -17.87
CA ASN A 120 16.66 17.94 -18.41
C ASN A 120 17.72 17.16 -17.60
N GLY A 121 17.35 16.49 -16.53
CA GLY A 121 18.17 15.56 -15.79
C GLY A 121 17.70 14.15 -16.09
N ALA A 122 18.57 13.34 -16.68
CA ALA A 122 18.39 11.89 -16.74
C ALA A 122 18.40 11.32 -15.30
N GLY A 123 17.41 11.71 -14.49
CA GLY A 123 17.07 11.05 -13.25
C GLY A 123 16.61 9.65 -13.64
N SER A 124 17.27 8.64 -13.11
CA SER A 124 16.90 7.24 -13.32
C SER A 124 15.40 7.10 -13.02
N ALA A 125 14.59 6.90 -14.08
CA ALA A 125 13.28 6.30 -13.88
C ALA A 125 13.46 5.16 -12.88
N ALA A 126 12.66 5.13 -11.81
CA ALA A 126 12.76 4.06 -10.85
C ALA A 126 12.88 2.76 -11.63
N ALA A 127 13.83 1.90 -11.27
CA ALA A 127 14.21 0.72 -12.07
C ALA A 127 13.00 -0.15 -12.48
N ASN A 128 11.85 0.05 -11.83
CA ASN A 128 10.59 -0.66 -12.03
C ASN A 128 9.48 0.17 -12.73
N GLY A 129 9.75 1.41 -13.14
CA GLY A 129 8.75 2.32 -13.74
C GLY A 129 7.72 2.84 -12.74
N PRO A 130 6.68 3.56 -13.21
CA PRO A 130 5.67 4.16 -12.35
C PRO A 130 4.86 3.13 -11.55
N LEU A 131 4.55 3.48 -10.30
CA LEU A 131 3.81 2.64 -9.34
C LEU A 131 2.29 2.65 -9.62
N TRP A 132 1.90 2.22 -10.83
CA TRP A 132 0.49 2.25 -11.28
C TRP A 132 -0.46 1.44 -10.39
N ASP A 133 0.00 0.32 -9.86
CA ASP A 133 -0.83 -0.53 -9.00
C ASP A 133 -1.13 0.18 -7.67
N VAL A 134 -0.15 0.89 -7.11
CA VAL A 134 -0.32 1.72 -5.91
C VAL A 134 -1.29 2.87 -6.16
N LEU A 135 -1.10 3.60 -7.28
CA LEU A 135 -2.00 4.68 -7.68
C LEU A 135 -3.43 4.18 -7.92
N THR A 136 -3.58 3.02 -8.54
CA THR A 136 -4.89 2.39 -8.77
C THR A 136 -5.55 1.99 -7.43
N ALA A 137 -4.78 1.51 -6.47
CA ALA A 137 -5.28 1.20 -5.13
C ALA A 137 -5.80 2.47 -4.42
N PHE A 138 -5.04 3.57 -4.42
CA PHE A 138 -5.50 4.86 -3.88
C PHE A 138 -6.73 5.39 -4.62
N ALA A 139 -6.77 5.30 -5.94
CA ALA A 139 -7.91 5.74 -6.73
C ALA A 139 -9.19 4.93 -6.46
N GLY A 140 -9.05 3.67 -6.06
CA GLY A 140 -10.15 2.77 -5.67
C GLY A 140 -10.62 2.95 -4.23
N ASP A 141 -9.80 3.54 -3.35
CA ASP A 141 -10.17 3.75 -1.96
C ASP A 141 -11.31 4.77 -1.82
N ARG A 142 -12.19 4.53 -0.86
CA ARG A 142 -13.33 5.39 -0.53
C ARG A 142 -13.36 5.79 0.93
N SER A 143 -12.34 5.42 1.69
CA SER A 143 -12.25 5.69 3.12
C SER A 143 -11.39 6.93 3.37
N PHE A 144 -12.01 8.10 3.32
CA PHE A 144 -11.33 9.38 3.55
C PHE A 144 -11.56 9.92 4.94
N TYR A 145 -10.60 10.69 5.45
CA TYR A 145 -10.69 11.36 6.73
C TYR A 145 -10.12 12.78 6.66
N THR A 146 -10.61 13.64 7.54
CA THR A 146 -10.09 14.98 7.73
C THR A 146 -8.80 14.92 8.54
N ALA A 147 -7.65 15.15 7.89
CA ALA A 147 -6.35 15.16 8.57
C ALA A 147 -6.09 16.50 9.26
N THR A 148 -6.46 17.61 8.59
CA THR A 148 -6.48 18.98 9.13
C THR A 148 -7.66 19.74 8.51
N ASP A 149 -7.90 20.97 8.94
CA ASP A 149 -8.97 21.83 8.36
C ASP A 149 -8.89 21.99 6.85
N THR A 150 -7.72 21.78 6.25
CA THR A 150 -7.46 22.00 4.81
C THR A 150 -6.98 20.75 4.10
N LEU A 151 -6.82 19.64 4.79
CA LEU A 151 -6.22 18.43 4.23
C LEU A 151 -7.11 17.21 4.50
N VAL A 152 -7.49 16.53 3.43
CA VAL A 152 -8.20 15.25 3.45
C VAL A 152 -7.26 14.16 2.99
N CYS A 153 -7.18 13.05 3.70
CA CYS A 153 -6.31 11.93 3.34
C CYS A 153 -7.09 10.62 3.23
N GLY A 154 -6.56 9.67 2.47
CA GLY A 154 -7.05 8.29 2.34
C GLY A 154 -5.88 7.32 2.12
N PRO A 155 -6.03 6.08 2.55
CA PRO A 155 -7.16 5.47 3.29
C PRO A 155 -7.32 6.02 4.70
N THR A 156 -8.48 5.70 5.33
CA THR A 156 -8.77 6.16 6.69
C THR A 156 -7.69 5.71 7.67
N SER A 157 -7.49 6.51 8.69
CA SER A 157 -6.46 6.30 9.71
C SER A 157 -7.07 5.94 11.05
N ALA A 158 -6.28 5.28 11.88
CA ALA A 158 -6.60 5.06 13.28
C ALA A 158 -5.37 5.31 14.15
N THR A 159 -5.60 5.80 15.36
CA THR A 159 -4.58 5.97 16.38
C THR A 159 -4.80 4.96 17.51
N ILE A 160 -3.72 4.44 18.07
CA ILE A 160 -3.78 3.62 19.29
C ILE A 160 -4.22 4.51 20.44
N VAL A 161 -5.21 4.03 21.22
CA VAL A 161 -5.73 4.77 22.38
C VAL A 161 -4.82 4.65 23.61
N ASP A 162 -4.13 3.52 23.72
CA ASP A 162 -3.27 3.16 24.87
C ASP A 162 -2.01 2.47 24.38
N ASP A 163 -0.92 3.22 24.31
CA ASP A 163 0.38 2.73 23.84
C ASP A 163 0.99 1.68 24.77
N ASP A 164 0.73 1.75 26.09
CA ASP A 164 1.22 0.77 27.05
C ASP A 164 0.57 -0.60 26.82
N ASN A 165 -0.75 -0.62 26.58
CA ASN A 165 -1.46 -1.83 26.19
C ASN A 165 -0.95 -2.37 24.87
N PHE A 166 -0.70 -1.52 23.87
CA PHE A 166 -0.15 -1.93 22.59
C PHE A 166 1.25 -2.54 22.73
N ASN A 167 2.13 -1.86 23.47
CA ASN A 167 3.48 -2.37 23.75
C ASN A 167 3.45 -3.69 24.55
N SER A 168 2.55 -3.80 25.51
CA SER A 168 2.33 -5.05 26.26
C SER A 168 1.84 -6.17 25.34
N ALA A 169 0.88 -5.89 24.44
CA ALA A 169 0.39 -6.85 23.46
C ALA A 169 1.52 -7.34 22.55
N LYS A 170 2.30 -6.41 21.96
CA LYS A 170 3.47 -6.77 21.12
C LYS A 170 4.43 -7.70 21.83
N LYS A 171 4.82 -7.38 23.08
CA LYS A 171 5.74 -8.20 23.88
C LYS A 171 5.19 -9.60 24.18
N LYS A 172 3.87 -9.74 24.38
CA LYS A 172 3.24 -11.03 24.67
C LYS A 172 3.17 -11.95 23.47
N ILE A 173 2.82 -11.40 22.30
CA ILE A 173 2.52 -12.21 21.10
C ILE A 173 3.75 -12.47 20.23
N SER A 174 4.71 -11.55 20.19
CA SER A 174 5.93 -11.71 19.42
C SER A 174 7.04 -10.85 20.00
N ALA A 175 8.27 -11.35 19.93
CA ALA A 175 9.47 -10.54 20.17
C ALA A 175 9.90 -9.77 18.91
N ASP A 176 9.27 -10.03 17.76
CA ASP A 176 9.62 -9.47 16.47
C ASP A 176 8.71 -8.28 16.13
N ALA A 177 9.33 -7.18 15.68
CA ALA A 177 8.63 -5.96 15.27
C ALA A 177 7.89 -6.11 13.91
N SER A 178 8.16 -7.19 13.17
CA SER A 178 7.61 -7.41 11.82
C SER A 178 6.16 -7.91 11.78
N VAL A 179 5.48 -8.01 12.93
CA VAL A 179 4.07 -8.40 12.97
C VAL A 179 3.21 -7.26 12.42
N GLU A 180 2.51 -7.55 11.34
CA GLU A 180 1.54 -6.62 10.77
C GLU A 180 0.29 -6.53 11.64
N TRP A 181 -0.18 -5.31 11.89
CA TRP A 181 -1.39 -5.02 12.64
C TRP A 181 -2.44 -4.38 11.74
N TYR A 182 -3.66 -4.89 11.83
CA TYR A 182 -4.82 -4.32 11.16
C TYR A 182 -5.86 -3.93 12.20
N PHE A 183 -6.73 -2.99 11.87
CA PHE A 183 -7.88 -2.65 12.71
C PHE A 183 -9.18 -2.79 11.91
N THR A 184 -10.30 -2.99 12.61
CA THR A 184 -11.63 -2.99 12.03
C THR A 184 -12.29 -1.63 12.26
N SER A 185 -12.88 -1.04 11.22
CA SER A 185 -13.59 0.23 11.30
C SER A 185 -15.04 0.08 11.77
N ALA A 186 -15.60 -1.13 11.66
CA ALA A 186 -16.96 -1.47 12.08
C ALA A 186 -16.97 -2.79 12.84
N ASP A 187 -18.10 -3.10 13.46
CA ASP A 187 -18.32 -4.40 14.10
C ASP A 187 -18.21 -5.53 13.08
N THR A 188 -17.33 -6.47 13.36
CA THR A 188 -16.97 -7.54 12.44
C THR A 188 -16.94 -8.86 13.17
N ILE A 189 -17.56 -9.89 12.59
CA ILE A 189 -17.53 -11.25 13.10
C ILE A 189 -16.27 -11.95 12.59
N ALA A 190 -15.45 -12.42 13.50
CA ALA A 190 -14.36 -13.31 13.18
C ALA A 190 -14.88 -14.76 13.12
N THR A 191 -14.58 -15.48 12.04
CA THR A 191 -15.07 -16.84 11.78
C THR A 191 -13.95 -17.89 11.88
N SER A 192 -14.32 -19.14 12.06
CA SER A 192 -13.36 -20.26 12.17
C SER A 192 -12.67 -20.62 10.84
N THR A 193 -13.29 -20.25 9.71
CA THR A 193 -12.77 -20.50 8.36
C THR A 193 -12.85 -19.24 7.51
N PRO A 194 -12.03 -19.08 6.45
CA PRO A 194 -12.06 -17.92 5.57
C PRO A 194 -13.20 -18.01 4.54
N THR A 195 -14.41 -18.33 5.02
CA THR A 195 -15.62 -18.44 4.22
C THR A 195 -16.82 -17.98 5.05
N ASP A 196 -17.90 -17.59 4.39
CA ASP A 196 -19.16 -17.17 5.05
C ASP A 196 -19.83 -18.30 5.84
N ALA A 197 -19.42 -19.57 5.61
CA ALA A 197 -19.91 -20.73 6.32
C ALA A 197 -19.16 -21.00 7.65
N GLY A 198 -18.16 -20.21 8.00
CA GLY A 198 -17.40 -20.35 9.23
C GLY A 198 -18.24 -20.07 10.47
N SER A 199 -18.06 -20.87 11.53
CA SER A 199 -18.69 -20.58 12.83
C SER A 199 -18.06 -19.33 13.46
N PRO A 200 -18.86 -18.47 14.14
CA PRO A 200 -18.33 -17.31 14.86
C PRO A 200 -17.31 -17.72 15.94
N VAL A 201 -16.16 -17.06 15.96
CA VAL A 201 -15.11 -17.23 16.98
C VAL A 201 -15.09 -16.04 17.94
N GLY A 202 -15.49 -14.87 17.47
CA GLY A 202 -15.56 -13.65 18.26
C GLY A 202 -16.06 -12.46 17.46
N HIS A 203 -16.33 -11.36 18.17
CA HIS A 203 -16.65 -10.06 17.60
C HIS A 203 -15.49 -9.11 17.82
N VAL A 204 -15.19 -8.28 16.84
CA VAL A 204 -14.12 -7.28 16.89
C VAL A 204 -14.64 -5.97 16.32
N SER A 205 -14.38 -4.88 17.04
CA SER A 205 -14.77 -3.54 16.62
C SER A 205 -13.78 -2.53 17.17
N GLN A 206 -13.21 -1.70 16.29
CA GLN A 206 -12.26 -0.64 16.64
C GLN A 206 -11.12 -1.12 17.55
N ILE A 207 -10.58 -2.29 17.23
CA ILE A 207 -9.39 -2.85 17.88
C ILE A 207 -8.33 -3.19 16.84
N ALA A 208 -7.06 -3.03 17.22
CA ALA A 208 -5.95 -3.52 16.44
C ALA A 208 -5.70 -5.00 16.70
N LEU A 209 -5.49 -5.74 15.63
CA LEU A 209 -5.36 -7.20 15.59
C LEU A 209 -4.09 -7.58 14.82
N PRO A 210 -3.22 -8.43 15.40
CA PRO A 210 -2.07 -8.93 14.66
C PRO A 210 -2.50 -9.96 13.61
N VAL A 211 -1.91 -9.88 12.43
CA VAL A 211 -2.19 -10.76 11.30
C VAL A 211 -1.34 -12.02 11.40
N LEU A 212 -1.98 -13.18 11.33
CA LEU A 212 -1.34 -14.49 11.31
C LEU A 212 -1.09 -14.99 9.89
N SER A 213 -2.07 -14.84 9.00
CA SER A 213 -1.97 -15.27 7.60
C SER A 213 -2.98 -14.56 6.70
N LEU A 214 -2.81 -14.73 5.39
CA LEU A 214 -3.67 -14.20 4.33
C LEU A 214 -4.38 -15.36 3.63
N PHE A 215 -5.59 -15.16 3.13
CA PHE A 215 -6.31 -16.14 2.33
C PHE A 215 -6.88 -15.50 1.05
N PRO A 216 -6.77 -16.16 -0.11
CA PRO A 216 -5.99 -17.38 -0.35
C PRO A 216 -4.48 -17.12 -0.26
N GLN A 217 -3.72 -18.15 0.13
CA GLN A 217 -2.26 -18.08 0.09
C GLN A 217 -1.78 -18.27 -1.35
N ALA A 218 -0.81 -17.47 -1.77
CA ALA A 218 -0.11 -17.71 -3.03
C ALA A 218 0.67 -19.02 -2.93
N LYS A 219 0.57 -19.86 -3.95
CA LYS A 219 1.45 -21.02 -4.12
C LYS A 219 2.69 -20.60 -4.90
N ASP A 220 3.83 -21.20 -4.60
CA ASP A 220 5.07 -20.90 -5.29
C ASP A 220 4.91 -21.07 -6.81
N GLY A 221 5.38 -20.07 -7.56
CA GLY A 221 5.32 -20.05 -9.03
C GLY A 221 3.94 -19.73 -9.64
N GLN A 222 2.93 -19.44 -8.85
CA GLN A 222 1.61 -19.03 -9.33
C GLN A 222 1.37 -17.53 -9.16
N LEU A 223 0.52 -16.96 -10.03
CA LEU A 223 0.03 -15.59 -9.81
C LEU A 223 -0.66 -15.51 -8.46
N LYS A 224 -0.28 -14.48 -7.68
CA LYS A 224 -0.85 -14.26 -6.35
C LYS A 224 -2.33 -13.89 -6.50
N PRO A 225 -3.26 -14.73 -6.00
CA PRO A 225 -4.68 -14.40 -6.07
C PRO A 225 -4.99 -13.21 -5.16
N PRO A 226 -6.07 -12.44 -5.43
CA PRO A 226 -6.48 -11.36 -4.54
C PRO A 226 -6.82 -11.91 -3.16
N VAL A 227 -6.28 -11.26 -2.12
CA VAL A 227 -6.58 -11.61 -0.72
C VAL A 227 -8.03 -11.26 -0.43
N THR A 228 -8.75 -12.20 0.16
CA THR A 228 -10.17 -12.03 0.54
C THR A 228 -10.37 -11.99 2.04
N HIS A 229 -9.53 -12.67 2.81
CA HIS A 229 -9.61 -12.73 4.27
C HIS A 229 -8.24 -12.64 4.93
N LEU A 230 -8.24 -12.11 6.14
CA LEU A 230 -7.10 -12.10 7.05
C LEU A 230 -7.37 -13.07 8.19
N GLN A 231 -6.42 -13.94 8.50
CA GLN A 231 -6.41 -14.65 9.78
C GLN A 231 -5.77 -13.74 10.82
N VAL A 232 -6.49 -13.44 11.88
CA VAL A 232 -6.05 -12.54 12.93
C VAL A 232 -6.03 -13.27 14.29
N LEU A 233 -5.18 -12.82 15.20
CA LEU A 233 -5.23 -13.24 16.59
C LEU A 233 -6.17 -12.31 17.35
N LEU A 234 -7.15 -12.88 18.03
CA LEU A 234 -8.07 -12.16 18.89
C LEU A 234 -7.47 -11.93 20.29
N PRO A 235 -7.91 -10.92 21.05
CA PRO A 235 -7.43 -10.68 22.42
C PRO A 235 -7.60 -11.89 23.36
N SER A 236 -8.56 -12.77 23.07
CA SER A 236 -8.75 -14.04 23.79
C SER A 236 -7.64 -15.07 23.57
N GLY A 237 -6.70 -14.84 22.65
CA GLY A 237 -5.69 -15.80 22.23
C GLY A 237 -6.16 -16.81 21.17
N LYS A 238 -7.43 -16.75 20.75
CA LYS A 238 -7.95 -17.55 19.65
C LYS A 238 -7.65 -16.87 18.31
N SER A 239 -7.46 -17.66 17.26
CA SER A 239 -7.40 -17.14 15.90
C SER A 239 -8.78 -17.14 15.25
N GLY A 240 -9.02 -16.19 14.36
CA GLY A 240 -10.24 -16.10 13.56
C GLY A 240 -9.97 -15.43 12.23
N TRP A 241 -10.87 -15.63 11.27
CA TRP A 241 -10.81 -15.03 9.95
C TRP A 241 -11.76 -13.85 9.84
N ILE A 242 -11.29 -12.73 9.30
CA ILE A 242 -12.11 -11.55 9.00
C ILE A 242 -11.97 -11.21 7.51
N PRO A 243 -13.03 -10.66 6.87
CA PRO A 243 -12.92 -10.19 5.48
C PRO A 243 -11.89 -9.05 5.37
N ILE A 244 -11.07 -9.06 4.32
CA ILE A 244 -10.10 -7.97 4.06
C ILE A 244 -10.82 -6.62 3.90
N SER A 245 -12.05 -6.62 3.37
CA SER A 245 -12.85 -5.40 3.19
C SER A 245 -13.31 -4.75 4.49
N ALA A 246 -13.27 -5.48 5.61
CA ALA A 246 -13.62 -4.96 6.94
C ALA A 246 -12.41 -4.53 7.77
N ALA A 247 -11.19 -4.70 7.23
CA ALA A 247 -9.94 -4.48 7.94
C ALA A 247 -9.04 -3.52 7.18
N LEU A 248 -8.40 -2.64 7.90
CA LEU A 248 -7.43 -1.68 7.38
C LEU A 248 -6.10 -1.84 8.12
N PRO A 249 -4.97 -1.72 7.44
CA PRO A 249 -3.67 -1.78 8.10
C PRO A 249 -3.52 -0.59 9.06
N LEU A 250 -2.96 -0.85 10.23
CA LEU A 250 -2.73 0.18 11.25
C LEU A 250 -1.68 1.20 10.78
N VAL A 251 -0.70 0.72 10.02
CA VAL A 251 0.34 1.53 9.38
C VAL A 251 0.18 1.35 7.88
N THR A 252 -0.10 2.41 7.15
CA THR A 252 -0.31 2.39 5.70
C THR A 252 0.04 3.73 5.08
N ASP A 253 0.52 3.68 3.85
CA ASP A 253 0.71 4.87 3.03
C ASP A 253 -0.61 5.63 2.86
N ARG A 254 -0.53 6.96 2.79
CA ARG A 254 -1.69 7.84 2.62
C ARG A 254 -1.44 8.85 1.52
N LEU A 255 -2.43 9.01 0.66
CA LEU A 255 -2.44 10.09 -0.30
C LEU A 255 -3.39 11.17 0.20
N CYS A 256 -2.91 12.41 0.24
CA CYS A 256 -3.64 13.53 0.79
C CYS A 256 -4.00 14.55 -0.30
N TYR A 257 -5.11 15.21 -0.10
CA TYR A 257 -5.78 16.09 -1.04
C TYR A 257 -6.08 17.43 -0.38
N ALA A 258 -5.97 18.52 -1.12
CA ALA A 258 -6.35 19.85 -0.66
C ALA A 258 -7.12 20.60 -1.75
N VAL A 259 -7.94 21.57 -1.32
CA VAL A 259 -8.63 22.50 -2.21
C VAL A 259 -7.66 23.63 -2.58
N THR A 260 -7.54 23.89 -3.85
CA THR A 260 -6.79 25.05 -4.38
C THR A 260 -7.64 26.33 -4.36
N SER A 261 -7.01 27.48 -4.60
CA SER A 261 -7.70 28.79 -4.57
C SER A 261 -8.83 28.92 -5.59
N ASP A 262 -8.82 28.12 -6.66
CA ASP A 262 -9.89 28.05 -7.67
C ASP A 262 -11.01 27.06 -7.32
N GLY A 263 -10.96 26.46 -6.11
CA GLY A 263 -11.95 25.49 -5.64
C GLY A 263 -11.78 24.07 -6.18
N SER A 264 -10.71 23.78 -6.93
CA SER A 264 -10.42 22.44 -7.41
C SER A 264 -9.66 21.62 -6.36
N TRP A 265 -9.96 20.32 -6.29
CA TRP A 265 -9.21 19.38 -5.45
C TRP A 265 -7.98 18.85 -6.18
N LYS A 266 -6.86 18.77 -5.47
CA LYS A 266 -5.58 18.33 -6.01
C LYS A 266 -4.84 17.44 -5.01
N PHE A 267 -3.90 16.64 -5.50
CA PHE A 267 -2.94 15.94 -4.64
C PHE A 267 -2.06 16.96 -3.92
N ALA A 268 -1.98 16.87 -2.60
CA ALA A 268 -1.26 17.82 -1.76
C ALA A 268 -0.09 17.20 -1.00
N ALA A 269 -0.19 15.92 -0.65
CA ALA A 269 0.89 15.22 0.04
C ALA A 269 0.78 13.71 -0.16
N PHE A 270 1.91 13.03 0.05
CA PHE A 270 2.00 11.59 0.26
C PHE A 270 2.70 11.36 1.60
N ASP A 271 2.05 10.62 2.48
CA ASP A 271 2.59 10.24 3.79
C ASP A 271 2.90 8.75 3.77
N GLN A 272 4.18 8.46 3.66
CA GLN A 272 4.71 7.11 3.57
C GLN A 272 4.73 6.46 4.95
N ALA A 273 4.21 5.25 5.03
CA ALA A 273 4.35 4.38 6.18
C ALA A 273 5.68 3.63 6.09
N GLU A 274 6.48 3.68 7.11
CA GLU A 274 7.72 2.91 7.25
C GLU A 274 7.59 1.78 8.27
#